data_ec5b58a25d4f74abbbc27192d680de1e
#
_entry.id   ec5b58a25d4f74abbbc27192d680de1e
#
_cell.length_a   1.000
_cell.length_b   1.000
_cell.length_c   1.000
_cell.angle_alpha   90.00
_cell.angle_beta   90.00
_cell.angle_gamma   90.00
#
_symmetry.space_group_name_H-M   'P 1'
#
loop_
_entity.id
_entity.type
_entity.pdbx_description
1 polymer ?
#
loop_
_entity_poly.entity_id
_entity_poly.type
_entity_poly.pdbx_seq_one_letter_code
_entity_poly.pdbx_strand_id
1 'polypeptide(L)'
;MVFLFASVMNVVEIPQLLQEKFELNAQQLGLQFLGVIIGTLLGELMGGVISDLWMLWRGRHIGHRPAPEFRLWLSYIGFVLTMVGTIVFLVCTEKSRPGEWTVVPLVGTGIASFGNQVVTTVLITYSVDNHPEDAGSVGVFINFARLIWGFIGPFWYVILGNIYIYIYMCVYYIGK
;
A
#
# COMPACT_ATOMS: atom_id res chain seq x y z
N MET A 1 -11.54 -1.55 -4.25
CA MET A 1 -11.22 -0.57 -5.31
C MET A 1 -10.24 0.51 -4.83
N VAL A 2 -10.58 1.33 -3.85
CA VAL A 2 -9.70 2.39 -3.30
C VAL A 2 -8.34 1.85 -2.84
N PHE A 3 -8.29 0.64 -2.33
CA PHE A 3 -7.08 0.00 -1.84
C PHE A 3 -6.07 -0.36 -2.96
N LEU A 4 -6.57 -0.78 -4.12
CA LEU A 4 -5.71 -1.05 -5.27
C LEU A 4 -5.04 0.23 -5.80
N PHE A 5 -5.72 1.37 -5.64
CA PHE A 5 -5.17 2.68 -5.95
C PHE A 5 -3.94 3.00 -5.09
N ALA A 6 -4.01 2.77 -3.78
CA ALA A 6 -2.87 3.00 -2.88
C ALA A 6 -1.64 2.14 -3.23
N SER A 7 -1.84 0.91 -3.71
CA SER A 7 -0.75 0.04 -4.17
C SER A 7 -0.03 0.61 -5.40
N VAL A 8 -0.80 1.12 -6.36
CA VAL A 8 -0.26 1.70 -7.61
C VAL A 8 0.46 3.01 -7.31
N MET A 9 -0.12 3.85 -6.44
CA MET A 9 0.50 5.11 -6.04
C MET A 9 1.88 4.90 -5.43
N ASN A 10 2.04 3.93 -4.55
CA ASN A 10 3.35 3.60 -3.96
C ASN A 10 4.40 3.22 -5.02
N VAL A 11 4.02 2.54 -6.09
CA VAL A 11 4.95 2.12 -7.14
C VAL A 11 5.31 3.25 -8.10
N VAL A 12 4.39 4.16 -8.38
CA VAL A 12 4.57 5.24 -9.36
C VAL A 12 5.10 6.52 -8.72
N GLU A 13 4.56 6.92 -7.57
CA GLU A 13 4.91 8.19 -6.91
C GLU A 13 6.27 8.16 -6.22
N ILE A 14 6.61 7.06 -5.55
CA ILE A 14 7.87 6.96 -4.81
C ILE A 14 9.07 7.28 -5.68
N PRO A 15 9.24 6.67 -6.88
CA PRO A 15 10.36 6.99 -7.76
C PRO A 15 10.37 8.45 -8.21
N GLN A 16 9.22 9.01 -8.55
CA GLN A 16 9.13 10.37 -9.07
C GLN A 16 9.52 11.40 -8.00
N LEU A 17 8.92 11.29 -6.80
CA LEU A 17 9.22 12.19 -5.68
C LEU A 17 10.68 12.10 -5.23
N LEU A 18 11.26 10.91 -5.19
CA LEU A 18 12.63 10.71 -4.77
C LEU A 18 13.62 11.18 -5.84
N GLN A 19 13.30 10.99 -7.13
CA GLN A 19 14.13 11.45 -8.23
C GLN A 19 14.20 12.98 -8.29
N GLU A 20 13.05 13.64 -8.16
CA GLU A 20 13.00 15.11 -8.18
C GLU A 20 13.73 15.76 -6.99
N LYS A 21 13.61 15.14 -5.81
CA LYS A 21 14.14 15.75 -4.58
C LYS A 21 15.61 15.46 -4.32
N PHE A 22 16.07 14.26 -4.65
CA PHE A 22 17.42 13.79 -4.30
C PHE A 22 18.35 13.63 -5.51
N GLU A 23 17.89 13.95 -6.73
CA GLU A 23 18.66 13.86 -7.99
C GLU A 23 19.32 12.46 -8.16
N LEU A 24 18.59 11.40 -7.81
CA LEU A 24 19.12 10.04 -7.76
C LEU A 24 19.37 9.47 -9.17
N ASN A 25 20.49 8.77 -9.32
CA ASN A 25 20.76 7.96 -10.51
C ASN A 25 19.79 6.77 -10.59
N ALA A 26 19.57 6.22 -11.80
CA ALA A 26 18.67 5.07 -12.02
C ALA A 26 18.96 3.86 -11.11
N GLN A 27 20.25 3.59 -10.83
CA GLN A 27 20.64 2.52 -9.92
C GLN A 27 20.24 2.81 -8.46
N GLN A 28 20.46 4.04 -8.00
CA GLN A 28 20.09 4.47 -6.66
C GLN A 28 18.56 4.48 -6.48
N LEU A 29 17.84 4.87 -7.53
CA LEU A 29 16.37 4.81 -7.55
C LEU A 29 15.88 3.37 -7.44
N GLY A 30 16.51 2.42 -8.15
CA GLY A 30 16.20 1.00 -8.03
C GLY A 30 16.40 0.45 -6.61
N LEU A 31 17.42 0.90 -5.88
CA LEU A 31 17.67 0.50 -4.50
C LEU A 31 16.58 0.98 -3.53
N GLN A 32 15.86 2.06 -3.86
CA GLN A 32 14.74 2.52 -3.04
C GLN A 32 13.57 1.52 -2.98
N PHE A 33 13.44 0.68 -4.01
CA PHE A 33 12.43 -0.39 -4.00
C PHE A 33 12.73 -1.53 -3.04
N LEU A 34 13.95 -1.62 -2.47
CA LEU A 34 14.26 -2.63 -1.45
C LEU A 34 13.31 -2.53 -0.24
N GLY A 35 12.96 -1.33 0.20
CA GLY A 35 11.99 -1.14 1.28
C GLY A 35 10.62 -1.72 0.93
N VAL A 36 10.16 -1.49 -0.29
CA VAL A 36 8.90 -2.03 -0.80
C VAL A 36 8.95 -3.56 -0.89
N ILE A 37 10.05 -4.12 -1.44
CA ILE A 37 10.23 -5.57 -1.59
C ILE A 37 10.25 -6.26 -0.22
N ILE A 38 11.04 -5.78 0.72
CA ILE A 38 11.11 -6.34 2.07
C ILE A 38 9.75 -6.23 2.76
N GLY A 39 9.10 -5.06 2.68
CA GLY A 39 7.78 -4.84 3.26
C GLY A 39 6.72 -5.78 2.71
N THR A 40 6.67 -5.96 1.39
CA THR A 40 5.71 -6.87 0.73
C THR A 40 5.98 -8.33 1.07
N LEU A 41 7.23 -8.79 1.06
CA LEU A 41 7.58 -10.17 1.43
C LEU A 41 7.20 -10.48 2.87
N LEU A 42 7.53 -9.60 3.81
CA LEU A 42 7.14 -9.76 5.21
C LEU A 42 5.62 -9.70 5.39
N GLY A 43 4.95 -8.80 4.67
CA GLY A 43 3.50 -8.65 4.68
C GLY A 43 2.78 -9.89 4.18
N GLU A 44 3.27 -10.55 3.13
CA GLU A 44 2.73 -11.79 2.59
C GLU A 44 2.88 -12.94 3.60
N LEU A 45 4.12 -13.15 4.09
CA LEU A 45 4.40 -14.21 5.04
C LEU A 45 3.61 -14.05 6.35
N MET A 46 3.64 -12.86 6.94
CA MET A 46 2.97 -12.60 8.21
C MET A 46 1.45 -12.49 8.05
N GLY A 47 0.97 -11.86 6.98
CA GLY A 47 -0.46 -11.70 6.71
C GLY A 47 -1.19 -13.02 6.57
N GLY A 48 -0.61 -13.97 5.83
CA GLY A 48 -1.14 -15.33 5.69
C GLY A 48 -1.17 -16.08 7.04
N VAL A 49 -0.02 -16.17 7.68
CA VAL A 49 0.13 -16.91 8.96
C VAL A 49 -0.74 -16.31 10.06
N ILE A 50 -0.71 -14.98 10.24
CA ILE A 50 -1.49 -14.29 11.27
C ILE A 50 -2.99 -14.46 11.01
N SER A 51 -3.42 -14.35 9.76
CA SER A 51 -4.81 -14.55 9.37
C SER A 51 -5.32 -15.96 9.71
N ASP A 52 -4.52 -16.99 9.42
CA ASP A 52 -4.90 -18.37 9.71
C ASP A 52 -4.86 -18.67 11.21
N LEU A 53 -3.85 -18.20 11.93
CA LEU A 53 -3.79 -18.33 13.39
C LEU A 53 -4.98 -17.61 14.07
N TRP A 54 -5.37 -16.45 13.58
CA TRP A 54 -6.52 -15.68 14.07
C TRP A 54 -7.82 -16.47 13.91
N MET A 55 -8.03 -17.08 12.74
CA MET A 55 -9.19 -17.93 12.47
C MET A 55 -9.18 -19.18 13.33
N LEU A 56 -8.03 -19.86 13.49
CA LEU A 56 -7.88 -21.04 14.34
C LEU A 56 -8.14 -20.73 15.82
N TRP A 57 -7.58 -19.64 16.32
CA TRP A 57 -7.78 -19.20 17.69
C TRP A 57 -9.26 -18.94 17.99
N ARG A 58 -9.93 -18.25 17.08
CA ARG A 58 -11.36 -17.95 17.21
C ARG A 58 -12.21 -19.22 17.12
N GLY A 59 -11.88 -20.13 16.20
CA GLY A 59 -12.57 -21.42 16.05
C GLY A 59 -12.51 -22.29 17.32
N ARG A 60 -11.36 -22.27 18.01
CA ARG A 60 -11.19 -22.97 19.30
C ARG A 60 -12.10 -22.43 20.40
N HIS A 61 -12.34 -21.12 20.43
CA HIS A 61 -13.18 -20.49 21.43
C HIS A 61 -14.69 -20.67 21.16
N ILE A 62 -15.09 -20.75 19.90
CA ILE A 62 -16.51 -20.84 19.51
C ILE A 62 -16.96 -22.32 19.35
N GLY A 63 -16.01 -23.24 19.17
CA GLY A 63 -16.30 -24.66 18.98
C GLY A 63 -16.81 -25.05 17.58
N HIS A 64 -16.87 -24.10 16.66
CA HIS A 64 -17.19 -24.28 15.23
C HIS A 64 -16.36 -23.34 14.34
N ARG A 65 -16.35 -23.61 13.03
CA ARG A 65 -15.62 -22.74 12.09
C ARG A 65 -16.20 -21.34 12.14
N PRO A 66 -15.39 -20.29 12.43
CA PRO A 66 -15.85 -18.91 12.40
C PRO A 66 -16.23 -18.52 10.97
N ALA A 67 -17.17 -17.59 10.85
CA ALA A 67 -17.55 -17.05 9.56
C ALA A 67 -16.36 -16.34 8.88
N PRO A 68 -16.20 -16.44 7.54
CA PRO A 68 -15.05 -15.90 6.83
C PRO A 68 -14.91 -14.37 6.98
N GLU A 69 -16.01 -13.66 7.30
CA GLU A 69 -16.01 -12.21 7.56
C GLU A 69 -15.12 -11.82 8.74
N PHE A 70 -14.90 -12.76 9.67
CA PHE A 70 -14.05 -12.51 10.83
C PHE A 70 -12.59 -12.24 10.44
N ARG A 71 -12.15 -12.75 9.29
CA ARG A 71 -10.83 -12.51 8.71
C ARG A 71 -10.64 -11.03 8.35
N LEU A 72 -11.72 -10.34 7.95
CA LEU A 72 -11.66 -8.92 7.55
C LEU A 72 -11.22 -7.97 8.68
N TRP A 73 -11.38 -8.37 9.95
CA TRP A 73 -10.88 -7.56 11.07
C TRP A 73 -9.38 -7.30 11.00
N LEU A 74 -8.62 -8.27 10.48
CA LEU A 74 -7.18 -8.10 10.32
C LEU A 74 -6.83 -7.05 9.25
N SER A 75 -7.69 -6.87 8.25
CA SER A 75 -7.47 -5.86 7.21
C SER A 75 -7.49 -4.43 7.77
N TYR A 76 -8.26 -4.15 8.84
CA TYR A 76 -8.26 -2.83 9.47
C TYR A 76 -6.89 -2.48 10.07
N ILE A 77 -6.21 -3.45 10.66
CA ILE A 77 -4.84 -3.26 11.18
C ILE A 77 -3.89 -2.95 10.02
N GLY A 78 -4.00 -3.69 8.92
CA GLY A 78 -3.22 -3.44 7.71
C GLY A 78 -3.47 -2.05 7.11
N PHE A 79 -4.72 -1.56 7.10
CA PHE A 79 -5.05 -0.20 6.65
C PHE A 79 -4.37 0.86 7.52
N VAL A 80 -4.44 0.73 8.84
CA VAL A 80 -3.78 1.67 9.76
C VAL A 80 -2.28 1.69 9.52
N LEU A 81 -1.64 0.52 9.36
CA LEU A 81 -0.20 0.43 9.06
C LEU A 81 0.15 1.09 7.74
N THR A 82 -0.66 0.90 6.70
CA THR A 82 -0.46 1.55 5.40
C THR A 82 -0.54 3.06 5.54
N MET A 83 -1.55 3.59 6.25
CA MET A 83 -1.70 5.02 6.48
C MET A 83 -0.51 5.61 7.25
N VAL A 84 -0.10 4.96 8.35
CA VAL A 84 1.04 5.41 9.16
C VAL A 84 2.33 5.39 8.33
N GLY A 85 2.59 4.31 7.59
CA GLY A 85 3.77 4.19 6.74
C GLY A 85 3.83 5.29 5.66
N THR A 86 2.69 5.59 5.02
CA THR A 86 2.59 6.66 4.02
C THR A 86 2.82 8.04 4.63
N ILE A 87 2.25 8.32 5.80
CA ILE A 87 2.48 9.60 6.51
C ILE A 87 3.96 9.73 6.89
N VAL A 88 4.58 8.68 7.42
CA VAL A 88 6.01 8.68 7.76
C VAL A 88 6.85 8.95 6.52
N PHE A 89 6.56 8.27 5.40
CA PHE A 89 7.25 8.50 4.14
C PHE A 89 7.16 9.97 3.69
N LEU A 90 5.96 10.54 3.63
CA LEU A 90 5.74 11.91 3.17
C LEU A 90 6.42 12.94 4.08
N VAL A 91 6.22 12.83 5.40
CA VAL A 91 6.82 13.76 6.38
C VAL A 91 8.34 13.68 6.36
N CYS A 92 8.91 12.50 6.28
CA CYS A 92 10.37 12.33 6.24
C CYS A 92 10.95 12.82 4.91
N THR A 93 10.25 12.58 3.80
CA THR A 93 10.66 13.10 2.50
C THR A 93 10.61 14.63 2.50
N GLU A 94 9.57 15.24 3.05
CA GLU A 94 9.44 16.70 3.12
C GLU A 94 10.53 17.36 3.99
N LYS A 95 10.84 16.78 5.15
CA LYS A 95 11.86 17.29 6.07
C LYS A 95 13.29 17.07 5.61
N SER A 96 13.54 16.14 4.69
CA SER A 96 14.87 15.88 4.16
C SER A 96 15.36 17.06 3.31
N ARG A 97 16.65 17.41 3.46
CA ARG A 97 17.26 18.46 2.65
C ARG A 97 17.42 18.00 1.20
N PRO A 98 17.18 18.88 0.23
CA PRO A 98 17.45 18.57 -1.18
C PRO A 98 18.92 18.14 -1.37
N GLY A 99 19.15 17.04 -2.08
CA GLY A 99 20.48 16.48 -2.34
C GLY A 99 21.10 15.63 -1.23
N GLU A 100 20.57 15.62 0.00
CA GLU A 100 21.03 14.74 1.07
C GLU A 100 20.12 13.51 1.18
N TRP A 101 20.58 12.38 0.68
CA TRP A 101 19.84 11.13 0.78
C TRP A 101 19.80 10.60 2.22
N THR A 102 18.62 10.17 2.68
CA THR A 102 18.41 9.56 3.99
C THR A 102 17.65 8.23 3.85
N VAL A 103 17.91 7.29 4.77
CA VAL A 103 17.24 5.96 4.78
C VAL A 103 15.81 6.04 5.34
N VAL A 104 15.46 7.10 6.05
CA VAL A 104 14.21 7.21 6.80
C VAL A 104 12.95 7.10 5.91
N PRO A 105 12.86 7.74 4.73
CA PRO A 105 11.74 7.55 3.81
C PRO A 105 11.56 6.09 3.39
N LEU A 106 12.68 5.34 3.24
CA LEU A 106 12.65 3.93 2.86
C LEU A 106 11.97 3.04 3.91
N VAL A 107 12.16 3.36 5.19
CA VAL A 107 11.45 2.66 6.28
C VAL A 107 9.94 2.95 6.20
N GLY A 108 9.55 4.19 5.92
CA GLY A 108 8.15 4.57 5.72
C GLY A 108 7.49 3.78 4.59
N THR A 109 8.16 3.66 3.43
CA THR A 109 7.65 2.85 2.30
C THR A 109 7.57 1.36 2.64
N GLY A 110 8.53 0.83 3.41
CA GLY A 110 8.52 -0.54 3.89
C GLY A 110 7.29 -0.85 4.76
N ILE A 111 6.99 0.02 5.73
CA ILE A 111 5.82 -0.11 6.61
C ILE A 111 4.52 0.00 5.80
N ALA A 112 4.43 0.96 4.89
CA ALA A 112 3.26 1.13 4.03
C ALA A 112 3.02 -0.10 3.14
N SER A 113 4.07 -0.64 2.53
CA SER A 113 4.00 -1.82 1.67
C SER A 113 3.66 -3.08 2.47
N PHE A 114 4.18 -3.22 3.69
CA PHE A 114 3.82 -4.30 4.60
C PHE A 114 2.31 -4.28 4.91
N GLY A 115 1.78 -3.14 5.36
CA GLY A 115 0.35 -2.99 5.66
C GLY A 115 -0.52 -3.26 4.43
N ASN A 116 -0.14 -2.71 3.29
CA ASN A 116 -0.81 -2.91 2.01
C ASN A 116 -0.87 -4.39 1.60
N GLN A 117 0.22 -5.13 1.79
CA GLN A 117 0.27 -6.55 1.45
C GLN A 117 -0.59 -7.39 2.40
N VAL A 118 -0.56 -7.11 3.70
CA VAL A 118 -1.44 -7.79 4.68
C VAL A 118 -2.91 -7.64 4.28
N VAL A 119 -3.36 -6.44 3.94
CA VAL A 119 -4.75 -6.21 3.49
C VAL A 119 -5.06 -6.98 2.21
N THR A 120 -4.13 -6.95 1.24
CA THR A 120 -4.30 -7.65 -0.03
C THR A 120 -4.49 -9.15 0.19
N THR A 121 -3.60 -9.77 0.98
CA THR A 121 -3.64 -11.20 1.28
C THR A 121 -4.95 -11.59 1.97
N VAL A 122 -5.37 -10.82 2.98
CA VAL A 122 -6.63 -11.04 3.70
C VAL A 122 -7.84 -10.95 2.78
N LEU A 123 -7.91 -9.92 1.92
CA LEU A 123 -9.04 -9.72 1.01
C LEU A 123 -9.12 -10.78 -0.08
N ILE A 124 -7.97 -11.19 -0.64
CA ILE A 124 -7.92 -12.26 -1.63
C ILE A 124 -8.38 -13.59 -1.01
N THR A 125 -7.85 -13.93 0.16
CA THR A 125 -8.21 -15.17 0.85
C THR A 125 -9.69 -15.17 1.23
N TYR A 126 -10.23 -14.04 1.72
CA TYR A 126 -11.66 -13.90 2.00
C TYR A 126 -12.51 -14.15 0.74
N SER A 127 -12.10 -13.58 -0.40
CA SER A 127 -12.84 -13.75 -1.66
C SER A 127 -12.84 -15.19 -2.15
N VAL A 128 -11.71 -15.89 -2.02
CA VAL A 128 -11.57 -17.30 -2.38
C VAL A 128 -12.35 -18.21 -1.41
N ASP A 129 -12.30 -17.94 -0.11
CA ASP A 129 -13.04 -18.72 0.91
C ASP A 129 -14.55 -18.67 0.70
N ASN A 130 -15.09 -17.55 0.18
CA ASN A 130 -16.52 -17.42 -0.11
C ASN A 130 -16.94 -18.10 -1.43
N HIS A 131 -16.02 -18.28 -2.38
CA HIS A 131 -16.30 -18.89 -3.68
C HIS A 131 -15.24 -19.96 -4.03
N PRO A 132 -15.17 -21.06 -3.28
CA PRO A 132 -14.13 -22.08 -3.46
C PRO A 132 -14.22 -22.78 -4.84
N GLU A 133 -15.42 -22.89 -5.41
CA GLU A 133 -15.65 -23.50 -6.72
C GLU A 133 -15.10 -22.63 -7.87
N ASP A 134 -15.10 -21.30 -7.68
CA ASP A 134 -14.69 -20.30 -8.66
C ASP A 134 -13.39 -19.57 -8.29
N ALA A 135 -12.57 -20.13 -7.40
CA ALA A 135 -11.37 -19.52 -6.88
C ALA A 135 -10.41 -19.00 -7.99
N GLY A 136 -10.28 -19.74 -9.08
CA GLY A 136 -9.48 -19.33 -10.25
C GLY A 136 -10.05 -18.09 -10.92
N SER A 137 -11.35 -18.04 -11.15
CA SER A 137 -12.05 -16.90 -11.78
C SER A 137 -11.97 -15.65 -10.93
N VAL A 138 -12.11 -15.79 -9.60
CA VAL A 138 -11.95 -14.71 -8.62
C VAL A 138 -10.54 -14.11 -8.70
N GLY A 139 -9.50 -14.95 -8.74
CA GLY A 139 -8.12 -14.51 -8.88
C GLY A 139 -7.86 -13.74 -10.18
N VAL A 140 -8.37 -14.24 -11.30
CA VAL A 140 -8.27 -13.56 -12.60
C VAL A 140 -8.97 -12.20 -12.56
N PHE A 141 -10.18 -12.13 -12.01
CA PHE A 141 -10.94 -10.88 -11.90
C PHE A 141 -10.21 -9.83 -11.05
N ILE A 142 -9.63 -10.23 -9.90
CA ILE A 142 -8.86 -9.33 -9.03
C ILE A 142 -7.63 -8.80 -9.78
N ASN A 143 -6.89 -9.65 -10.50
CA ASN A 143 -5.74 -9.23 -11.29
C ASN A 143 -6.14 -8.30 -12.44
N PHE A 144 -7.23 -8.58 -13.12
CA PHE A 144 -7.77 -7.71 -14.18
C PHE A 144 -8.13 -6.33 -13.63
N ALA A 145 -8.84 -6.28 -12.49
CA ALA A 145 -9.15 -5.02 -11.83
C ALA A 145 -7.89 -4.25 -11.40
N ARG A 146 -6.84 -4.95 -10.93
CA ARG A 146 -5.53 -4.34 -10.62
C ARG A 146 -4.89 -3.68 -11.84
N LEU A 147 -4.88 -4.38 -12.96
CA LEU A 147 -4.28 -3.86 -14.19
C LEU A 147 -5.01 -2.61 -14.70
N ILE A 148 -6.36 -2.61 -14.64
CA ILE A 148 -7.16 -1.43 -15.00
C ILE A 148 -6.79 -0.24 -14.10
N TRP A 149 -6.75 -0.44 -12.78
CA TRP A 149 -6.37 0.61 -11.85
C TRP A 149 -4.91 1.04 -11.99
N GLY A 150 -4.01 0.10 -12.32
CA GLY A 150 -2.63 0.39 -12.66
C GLY A 150 -2.48 1.29 -13.88
N PHE A 151 -3.36 1.10 -14.87
CA PHE A 151 -3.39 1.95 -16.07
C PHE A 151 -4.01 3.34 -15.79
N ILE A 152 -5.12 3.40 -15.06
CA ILE A 152 -5.83 4.65 -14.77
C ILE A 152 -5.09 5.51 -13.73
N GLY A 153 -4.39 4.89 -12.77
CA GLY A 153 -3.75 5.56 -11.65
C GLY A 153 -2.87 6.75 -12.03
N PRO A 154 -1.90 6.61 -12.94
CA PRO A 154 -1.02 7.70 -13.36
C PRO A 154 -1.75 8.92 -13.94
N PHE A 155 -2.86 8.71 -14.64
CA PHE A 155 -3.65 9.83 -15.19
C PHE A 155 -4.34 10.64 -14.08
N TRP A 156 -4.88 9.96 -13.07
CA TRP A 156 -5.49 10.63 -11.91
C TRP A 156 -4.47 11.39 -11.09
N TYR A 157 -3.26 10.84 -10.97
CA TYR A 157 -2.18 11.49 -10.24
C TYR A 157 -1.80 12.84 -10.81
N VAL A 158 -1.62 12.93 -12.13
CA VAL A 158 -1.32 14.21 -12.81
C VAL A 158 -2.42 15.24 -12.56
N ILE A 159 -3.69 14.83 -12.59
CA ILE A 159 -4.83 15.71 -12.33
C ILE A 159 -4.84 16.18 -10.87
N LEU A 160 -4.69 15.25 -9.92
CA LEU A 160 -4.69 15.58 -8.49
C LEU A 160 -3.47 16.42 -8.10
N GLY A 161 -2.29 16.13 -8.65
CA GLY A 161 -1.08 16.92 -8.44
C GLY A 161 -1.23 18.35 -8.90
N ASN A 162 -1.79 18.58 -10.08
CA ASN A 162 -2.10 19.90 -10.58
C ASN A 162 -3.10 20.64 -9.69
N ILE A 163 -4.18 19.98 -9.25
CA ILE A 163 -5.18 20.57 -8.34
C ILE A 163 -4.51 20.96 -7.01
N TYR A 164 -3.65 20.10 -6.46
CA TYR A 164 -2.93 20.39 -5.22
C TYR A 164 -2.03 21.62 -5.36
N ILE A 165 -1.28 21.72 -6.45
CA ILE A 165 -0.43 22.89 -6.76
C ILE A 165 -1.28 24.15 -6.89
N TYR A 166 -2.44 24.10 -7.57
CA TYR A 166 -3.35 25.25 -7.68
C TYR A 166 -3.91 25.67 -6.33
N ILE A 167 -4.33 24.74 -5.49
CA ILE A 167 -4.83 25.03 -4.14
C ILE A 167 -3.72 25.65 -3.29
N TYR A 168 -2.52 25.10 -3.32
CA TYR A 168 -1.37 25.62 -2.58
C TYR A 168 -1.01 27.04 -3.02
N MET A 169 -0.97 27.29 -4.32
CA MET A 169 -0.76 28.63 -4.88
C MET A 169 -1.85 29.62 -4.45
N CYS A 170 -3.12 29.22 -4.53
CA CYS A 170 -4.23 30.05 -4.06
C CYS A 170 -4.12 30.39 -2.58
N VAL A 171 -3.85 29.41 -1.72
CA VAL A 171 -3.69 29.63 -0.27
C VAL A 171 -2.50 30.53 0.03
N TYR A 172 -1.40 30.35 -0.69
CA TYR A 172 -0.20 31.19 -0.54
C TYR A 172 -0.43 32.64 -0.96
N TYR A 173 -1.20 32.87 -2.04
CA TYR A 173 -1.52 34.22 -2.51
C TYR A 173 -2.60 34.92 -1.68
N ILE A 174 -3.54 34.19 -1.07
CA ILE A 174 -4.60 34.76 -0.20
C ILE A 174 -4.05 35.07 1.20
N GLY A 175 -2.99 34.36 1.64
CA GLY A 175 -2.37 34.54 2.95
C GLY A 175 -1.29 35.64 3.01
N LYS A 176 -1.05 36.35 1.91
CA LYS A 176 -0.17 37.50 1.81
C LYS A 176 -0.96 38.79 1.63
#